data_5df3dfb24ce00b8ea2d93a316333dc3a
#
_entry.id   5df3dfb24ce00b8ea2d93a316333dc3a
#
_cell.length_a   1.000
_cell.length_b   1.000
_cell.length_c   1.000
_cell.angle_alpha   90.00
_cell.angle_beta   90.00
_cell.angle_gamma   90.00
#
_symmetry.space_group_name_H-M   'P 1'
#
loop_
_entity.id
_entity.type
_entity.pdbx_description
1 polymer ?
#
loop_
_entity_poly.entity_id
_entity_poly.type
_entity_poly.pdbx_seq_one_letter_code
_entity_poly.pdbx_strand_id
1 'polypeptide(L)'
;MDNNPLWKTSLQRIFYIYEIAQHFGIKQFVHFDNDVIIYKPFEELKPIFVKDKFNITCLSKDMLIFGYSYIDNLEIYKTICDNLISIYKNKRHYEEKHYDGKSLVEMRGLFLSYLENREKFNLLPSLPEESQNILFDPLSFGQYLGGRHYKRFSRGYMDREHKTYNHMIDKTIIPKYE
;
A
#
# COMPACT_ATOMS: atom_id res chain seq x y z
N MET A 1 -8.79 -9.25 19.99
CA MET A 1 -8.61 -7.99 19.20
C MET A 1 -7.19 -7.55 19.39
N ASP A 2 -6.48 -7.33 18.32
CA ASP A 2 -5.16 -6.73 18.41
C ASP A 2 -5.36 -5.26 18.82
N ASN A 3 -5.13 -4.97 20.11
CA ASN A 3 -5.31 -3.64 20.68
C ASN A 3 -4.12 -2.72 20.40
N ASN A 4 -3.32 -3.04 19.39
CA ASN A 4 -2.18 -2.21 19.03
C ASN A 4 -2.68 -0.86 18.50
N PRO A 5 -2.40 0.26 19.18
CA PRO A 5 -2.82 1.60 18.76
C PRO A 5 -2.35 1.96 17.35
N LEU A 6 -1.22 1.40 16.90
CA LEU A 6 -0.66 1.62 15.58
C LEU A 6 -1.66 1.29 14.47
N TRP A 7 -2.30 0.13 14.53
CA TRP A 7 -3.25 -0.30 13.50
C TRP A 7 -4.50 0.58 13.45
N LYS A 8 -4.95 1.05 14.62
CA LYS A 8 -6.06 1.99 14.69
C LYS A 8 -5.70 3.32 14.03
N THR A 9 -4.53 3.86 14.37
CA THR A 9 -4.06 5.14 13.83
C THR A 9 -3.80 5.06 12.33
N SER A 10 -3.21 3.94 11.86
CA SER A 10 -2.98 3.71 10.43
C SER A 10 -4.27 3.69 9.63
N LEU A 11 -5.32 3.07 10.15
CA LEU A 11 -6.63 3.09 9.52
C LEU A 11 -7.27 4.49 9.55
N GLN A 12 -7.24 5.15 10.72
CA GLN A 12 -7.86 6.46 10.90
C GLN A 12 -7.27 7.54 10.00
N ARG A 13 -5.96 7.49 9.70
CA ARG A 13 -5.31 8.49 8.83
C ARG A 13 -5.93 8.53 7.43
N ILE A 14 -6.42 7.39 6.89
CA ILE A 14 -7.09 7.35 5.58
C ILE A 14 -8.30 8.29 5.59
N PHE A 15 -9.11 8.23 6.64
CA PHE A 15 -10.28 9.08 6.78
C PHE A 15 -9.91 10.54 7.07
N TYR A 16 -8.91 10.80 7.92
CA TYR A 16 -8.46 12.16 8.19
C TYR A 16 -7.90 12.86 6.95
N ILE A 17 -7.19 12.15 6.08
CA ILE A 17 -6.72 12.69 4.81
C ILE A 17 -7.91 13.08 3.92
N TYR A 18 -8.96 12.27 3.87
CA TYR A 18 -10.20 12.60 3.14
C TYR A 18 -10.82 13.88 3.68
N GLU A 19 -11.05 13.95 4.99
CA GLU A 19 -11.67 15.12 5.65
C GLU A 19 -10.85 16.40 5.42
N ILE A 20 -9.52 16.32 5.53
CA ILE A 20 -8.61 17.44 5.27
C ILE A 20 -8.71 17.87 3.80
N ALA A 21 -8.63 16.92 2.87
CA ALA A 21 -8.71 17.22 1.45
C ALA A 21 -10.05 17.87 1.09
N GLN A 22 -11.15 17.38 1.64
CA GLN A 22 -12.48 17.96 1.46
C GLN A 22 -12.56 19.38 2.04
N HIS A 23 -12.09 19.56 3.27
CA HIS A 23 -12.17 20.84 3.97
C HIS A 23 -11.39 21.96 3.25
N PHE A 24 -10.21 21.64 2.71
CA PHE A 24 -9.37 22.59 2.00
C PHE A 24 -9.58 22.61 0.48
N GLY A 25 -10.52 21.86 -0.06
CA GLY A 25 -10.80 21.80 -1.48
C GLY A 25 -9.64 21.21 -2.31
N ILE A 26 -8.83 20.34 -1.69
CA ILE A 26 -7.71 19.67 -2.37
C ILE A 26 -8.27 18.58 -3.28
N LYS A 27 -8.08 18.74 -4.59
CA LYS A 27 -8.64 17.81 -5.59
C LYS A 27 -7.70 16.66 -5.92
N GLN A 28 -6.39 16.89 -5.78
CA GLN A 28 -5.36 15.89 -6.07
C GLN A 28 -4.21 16.00 -5.09
N PHE A 29 -3.64 14.88 -4.71
CA PHE A 29 -2.50 14.84 -3.78
C PHE A 29 -1.72 13.53 -3.88
N VAL A 30 -0.48 13.58 -3.43
CA VAL A 30 0.33 12.40 -3.11
C VAL A 30 0.33 12.25 -1.60
N HIS A 31 0.07 11.05 -1.12
CA HIS A 31 0.34 10.66 0.25
C HIS A 31 1.53 9.71 0.28
N PHE A 32 2.43 9.92 1.24
CA PHE A 32 3.49 8.97 1.55
C PHE A 32 3.81 8.98 3.04
N ASP A 33 4.27 7.84 3.55
CA ASP A 33 4.69 7.70 4.93
C ASP A 33 6.03 8.40 5.16
N ASN A 34 6.30 8.80 6.39
CA ASN A 34 7.51 9.54 6.74
C ASN A 34 8.82 8.73 6.64
N ASP A 35 8.72 7.44 6.43
CA ASP A 35 9.83 6.51 6.17
C ASP A 35 9.98 6.13 4.69
N VAL A 36 9.24 6.79 3.80
CA VAL A 36 9.36 6.62 2.35
C VAL A 36 10.46 7.53 1.80
N ILE A 37 11.37 6.97 1.04
CA ILE A 37 12.42 7.71 0.32
C ILE A 37 12.02 7.83 -1.15
N ILE A 38 12.02 9.06 -1.67
CA ILE A 38 11.62 9.35 -3.05
C ILE A 38 12.89 9.66 -3.86
N TYR A 39 13.21 8.82 -4.84
CA TYR A 39 14.38 8.95 -5.70
C TYR A 39 14.08 9.65 -7.03
N LYS A 40 12.80 9.81 -7.37
CA LYS A 40 12.35 10.39 -8.64
C LYS A 40 11.41 11.55 -8.41
N PRO A 41 11.54 12.65 -9.16
CA PRO A 41 10.60 13.75 -9.07
C PRO A 41 9.21 13.31 -9.52
N PHE A 42 8.18 13.95 -9.00
CA PHE A 42 6.78 13.62 -9.29
C PHE A 42 6.45 13.59 -10.79
N GLU A 43 7.02 14.50 -11.57
CA GLU A 43 6.78 14.58 -13.02
C GLU A 43 7.24 13.32 -13.77
N GLU A 44 8.29 12.65 -13.29
CA GLU A 44 8.73 11.36 -13.84
C GLU A 44 7.82 10.21 -13.41
N LEU A 45 7.19 10.30 -12.23
CA LEU A 45 6.26 9.29 -11.71
C LEU A 45 4.86 9.39 -12.34
N LYS A 46 4.47 10.62 -12.71
CA LYS A 46 3.13 10.95 -13.21
C LYS A 46 2.61 10.06 -14.34
N PRO A 47 3.41 9.63 -15.34
CA PRO A 47 2.94 8.73 -16.40
C PRO A 47 2.48 7.35 -15.94
N ILE A 48 2.86 6.93 -14.71
CA ILE A 48 2.50 5.61 -14.14
C ILE A 48 1.12 5.68 -13.47
N PHE A 49 0.71 6.87 -13.04
CA PHE A 49 -0.56 7.04 -12.38
C PHE A 49 -1.71 7.00 -13.38
N VAL A 50 -2.73 6.23 -13.04
CA VAL A 50 -3.97 6.18 -13.81
C VAL A 50 -4.94 7.17 -13.21
N LYS A 51 -5.46 8.05 -14.08
CA LYS A 51 -6.44 9.07 -13.72
C LYS A 51 -7.74 8.43 -13.23
N ASP A 52 -8.42 9.13 -12.31
CA ASP A 52 -9.67 8.69 -11.72
C ASP A 52 -9.58 7.31 -11.03
N LYS A 53 -8.40 7.02 -10.46
CA LYS A 53 -8.16 5.80 -9.69
C LYS A 53 -7.39 6.08 -8.41
N PHE A 54 -7.55 5.21 -7.44
CA PHE A 54 -6.69 5.16 -6.28
C PHE A 54 -5.42 4.39 -6.64
N ASN A 55 -4.33 5.14 -6.86
CA ASN A 55 -3.03 4.59 -7.21
C ASN A 55 -2.30 4.19 -5.92
N ILE A 56 -2.05 2.91 -5.71
CA ILE A 56 -1.56 2.34 -4.45
C ILE A 56 -0.64 1.15 -4.69
N THR A 57 0.29 0.89 -3.76
CA THR A 57 1.27 -0.19 -3.88
C THR A 57 0.77 -1.49 -3.27
N CYS A 58 1.00 -2.61 -3.98
CA CYS A 58 0.70 -3.95 -3.49
C CYS A 58 1.87 -4.48 -2.66
N LEU A 59 1.60 -4.84 -1.40
CA LEU A 59 2.59 -5.41 -0.49
C LEU A 59 2.70 -6.93 -0.63
N SER A 60 1.56 -7.63 -0.67
CA SER A 60 1.49 -9.08 -0.76
C SER A 60 0.23 -9.54 -1.50
N LYS A 61 0.01 -10.85 -1.58
CA LYS A 61 -1.19 -11.43 -2.18
C LYS A 61 -2.51 -11.02 -1.51
N ASP A 62 -2.45 -10.48 -0.28
CA ASP A 62 -3.60 -10.16 0.56
C ASP A 62 -3.49 -8.80 1.27
N MET A 63 -2.52 -7.95 0.88
CA MET A 63 -2.27 -6.66 1.49
C MET A 63 -1.90 -5.58 0.49
N LEU A 64 -2.52 -4.40 0.60
CA LEU A 64 -2.06 -3.17 -0.03
C LEU A 64 -1.47 -2.25 1.03
N ILE A 65 -0.46 -1.47 0.67
CA ILE A 65 0.19 -0.53 1.57
C ILE A 65 -0.10 0.91 1.17
N PHE A 66 -0.56 1.70 2.15
CA PHE A 66 -0.79 3.14 1.99
C PHE A 66 0.49 3.94 2.22
N GLY A 67 1.65 3.34 1.94
CA GLY A 67 2.96 3.95 2.12
C GLY A 67 3.30 5.00 1.08
N TYR A 68 2.93 4.77 -0.18
CA TYR A 68 2.95 5.76 -1.26
C TYR A 68 1.70 5.58 -2.11
N SER A 69 0.97 6.66 -2.31
CA SER A 69 -0.25 6.64 -3.10
C SER A 69 -0.53 8.00 -3.75
N TYR A 70 -1.21 7.97 -4.90
CA TYR A 70 -1.65 9.16 -5.62
C TYR A 70 -3.16 9.13 -5.85
N ILE A 71 -3.79 10.24 -5.58
CA ILE A 71 -5.22 10.46 -5.73
C ILE A 71 -5.43 11.76 -6.50
N ASP A 72 -6.21 11.71 -7.58
CA ASP A 72 -6.59 12.88 -8.39
C ASP A 72 -8.13 13.06 -8.48
N ASN A 73 -8.87 12.18 -7.83
CA ASN A 73 -10.32 12.23 -7.76
C ASN A 73 -10.80 11.92 -6.34
N LEU A 74 -11.27 12.94 -5.64
CA LEU A 74 -11.71 12.81 -4.25
C LEU A 74 -12.97 11.95 -4.09
N GLU A 75 -13.83 11.86 -5.12
CA GLU A 75 -15.01 10.99 -5.09
C GLU A 75 -14.62 9.50 -5.13
N ILE A 76 -13.58 9.16 -5.89
CA ILE A 76 -13.00 7.80 -5.86
C ILE A 76 -12.47 7.51 -4.46
N TYR A 77 -11.69 8.43 -3.89
CA TYR A 77 -11.15 8.25 -2.55
C TYR A 77 -12.25 8.13 -1.48
N LYS A 78 -13.31 8.94 -1.60
CA LYS A 78 -14.51 8.82 -0.75
C LYS A 78 -15.15 7.44 -0.85
N THR A 79 -15.31 6.92 -2.06
CA THR A 79 -15.86 5.57 -2.26
C THR A 79 -15.04 4.50 -1.52
N ILE A 80 -13.70 4.62 -1.55
CA ILE A 80 -12.82 3.71 -0.82
C ILE A 80 -13.01 3.86 0.69
N CYS A 81 -13.11 5.09 1.20
CA CYS A 81 -13.40 5.35 2.61
C CYS A 81 -14.74 4.73 3.04
N ASP A 82 -15.80 4.94 2.28
CA ASP A 82 -17.13 4.39 2.58
C ASP A 82 -17.11 2.85 2.56
N ASN A 83 -16.42 2.26 1.61
CA ASN A 83 -16.24 0.81 1.52
C ASN A 83 -15.45 0.26 2.73
N LEU A 84 -14.36 0.91 3.11
CA LEU A 84 -13.61 0.55 4.32
C LEU A 84 -14.49 0.60 5.58
N ILE A 85 -15.35 1.63 5.72
CA ILE A 85 -16.31 1.70 6.82
C ILE A 85 -17.23 0.47 6.83
N SER A 86 -17.74 0.07 5.66
CA SER A 86 -18.59 -1.12 5.53
C SER A 86 -17.86 -2.41 5.92
N ILE A 87 -16.63 -2.58 5.43
CA ILE A 87 -15.77 -3.73 5.75
C ILE A 87 -15.52 -3.79 7.26
N TYR A 88 -15.13 -2.68 7.90
CA TYR A 88 -14.83 -2.67 9.34
C TYR A 88 -16.07 -2.77 10.25
N LYS A 89 -17.25 -2.35 9.79
CA LYS A 89 -18.51 -2.66 10.49
C LYS A 89 -18.78 -4.16 10.56
N ASN A 90 -18.32 -4.91 9.57
CA ASN A 90 -18.48 -6.36 9.46
C ASN A 90 -17.16 -7.10 9.68
N LYS A 91 -16.22 -6.50 10.42
CA LYS A 91 -14.83 -6.93 10.60
C LYS A 91 -14.71 -8.44 10.85
N ARG A 92 -15.45 -8.98 11.82
CA ARG A 92 -15.37 -10.39 12.20
C ARG A 92 -15.72 -11.33 11.05
N HIS A 93 -16.75 -11.00 10.26
CA HIS A 93 -17.12 -11.77 9.08
C HIS A 93 -15.97 -11.86 8.08
N TYR A 94 -15.31 -10.72 7.79
CA TYR A 94 -14.18 -10.68 6.86
C TYR A 94 -12.93 -11.39 7.40
N GLU A 95 -12.65 -11.30 8.70
CA GLU A 95 -11.57 -12.01 9.36
C GLU A 95 -11.74 -13.53 9.23
N GLU A 96 -12.94 -14.03 9.50
CA GLU A 96 -13.26 -15.45 9.39
C GLU A 96 -13.24 -15.95 7.94
N LYS A 97 -13.87 -15.20 7.03
CA LYS A 97 -14.05 -15.59 5.62
C LYS A 97 -12.76 -15.56 4.79
N HIS A 98 -11.89 -14.56 5.02
CA HIS A 98 -10.75 -14.28 4.14
C HIS A 98 -9.39 -14.49 4.79
N TYR A 99 -9.31 -14.55 6.12
CA TYR A 99 -8.05 -14.51 6.85
C TYR A 99 -7.92 -15.56 7.95
N ASP A 100 -8.75 -16.61 7.94
CA ASP A 100 -8.73 -17.68 8.95
C ASP A 100 -8.72 -17.15 10.40
N GLY A 101 -9.52 -16.10 10.66
CA GLY A 101 -9.60 -15.42 11.95
C GLY A 101 -8.43 -14.49 12.29
N LYS A 102 -7.45 -14.32 11.41
CA LYS A 102 -6.37 -13.32 11.59
C LYS A 102 -6.93 -11.91 11.54
N SER A 103 -6.35 -11.01 12.35
CA SER A 103 -6.81 -9.64 12.50
C SER A 103 -6.85 -8.88 11.16
N LEU A 104 -7.96 -8.16 10.95
CA LEU A 104 -8.13 -7.25 9.85
C LEU A 104 -7.41 -5.93 10.17
N VAL A 105 -6.14 -5.84 9.75
CA VAL A 105 -5.35 -4.62 9.80
C VAL A 105 -5.64 -3.73 8.60
N GLU A 106 -5.20 -2.46 8.61
CA GLU A 106 -5.45 -1.47 7.56
C GLU A 106 -5.09 -1.98 6.17
N MET A 107 -3.93 -2.60 6.00
CA MET A 107 -3.46 -3.13 4.71
C MET A 107 -4.37 -4.22 4.15
N ARG A 108 -4.94 -5.08 4.99
CA ARG A 108 -5.93 -6.10 4.59
C ARG A 108 -7.28 -5.49 4.27
N GLY A 109 -7.70 -4.48 5.02
CA GLY A 109 -8.90 -3.71 4.70
C GLY A 109 -8.82 -3.05 3.33
N LEU A 110 -7.70 -2.44 3.01
CA LEU A 110 -7.44 -1.87 1.68
C LEU A 110 -7.46 -2.93 0.57
N PHE A 111 -6.89 -4.12 0.83
CA PHE A 111 -6.93 -5.21 -0.13
C PHE A 111 -8.35 -5.73 -0.37
N LEU A 112 -9.17 -5.87 0.67
CA LEU A 112 -10.59 -6.22 0.53
C LEU A 112 -11.36 -5.15 -0.26
N SER A 113 -11.09 -3.88 0.03
CA SER A 113 -11.67 -2.77 -0.73
C SER A 113 -11.28 -2.83 -2.21
N TYR A 114 -10.04 -3.19 -2.52
CA TYR A 114 -9.59 -3.45 -3.88
C TYR A 114 -10.36 -4.63 -4.53
N LEU A 115 -10.55 -5.74 -3.81
CA LEU A 115 -11.29 -6.88 -4.36
C LEU A 115 -12.74 -6.53 -4.74
N GLU A 116 -13.37 -5.66 -3.97
CA GLU A 116 -14.76 -5.23 -4.17
C GLU A 116 -14.91 -4.09 -5.20
N ASN A 117 -13.82 -3.34 -5.49
CA ASN A 117 -13.86 -2.14 -6.35
C ASN A 117 -12.63 -2.06 -7.27
N ARG A 118 -12.25 -3.16 -7.92
CA ARG A 118 -11.01 -3.25 -8.71
C ARG A 118 -10.86 -2.15 -9.76
N GLU A 119 -11.97 -1.75 -10.37
CA GLU A 119 -12.00 -0.71 -11.39
C GLU A 119 -11.62 0.68 -10.86
N LYS A 120 -11.70 0.90 -9.55
CA LYS A 120 -11.31 2.17 -8.88
C LYS A 120 -9.86 2.20 -8.42
N PHE A 121 -9.14 1.11 -8.59
CA PHE A 121 -7.74 1.02 -8.17
C PHE A 121 -6.80 0.90 -9.36
N ASN A 122 -5.60 1.44 -9.19
CA ASN A 122 -4.42 1.15 -10.00
C ASN A 122 -3.31 0.67 -9.07
N LEU A 123 -2.84 -0.55 -9.27
CA LEU A 123 -1.72 -1.08 -8.51
C LEU A 123 -0.41 -0.59 -9.12
N LEU A 124 0.35 0.15 -8.34
CA LEU A 124 1.65 0.68 -8.73
C LEU A 124 2.67 -0.47 -8.88
N PRO A 125 3.56 -0.40 -9.87
CA PRO A 125 4.53 -1.46 -10.09
C PRO A 125 5.49 -1.60 -8.91
N SER A 126 5.60 -2.81 -8.39
CA SER A 126 6.47 -3.18 -7.27
C SER A 126 7.48 -4.28 -7.62
N LEU A 127 7.40 -4.85 -8.83
CA LEU A 127 8.30 -5.87 -9.33
C LEU A 127 8.98 -5.41 -10.62
N PRO A 128 10.25 -5.79 -10.85
CA PRO A 128 11.00 -5.40 -12.04
C PRO A 128 10.32 -5.74 -13.36
N GLU A 129 9.58 -6.84 -13.42
CA GLU A 129 8.82 -7.24 -14.59
C GLU A 129 7.57 -6.39 -14.86
N GLU A 130 7.11 -5.64 -13.86
CA GLU A 130 5.95 -4.75 -13.97
C GLU A 130 6.32 -3.37 -14.54
N SER A 131 7.60 -2.95 -14.41
CA SER A 131 8.11 -1.70 -14.99
C SER A 131 9.62 -1.77 -15.17
N GLN A 132 10.11 -1.17 -16.26
CA GLN A 132 11.55 -1.16 -16.56
C GLN A 132 12.33 -0.05 -15.83
N ASN A 133 11.66 1.04 -15.44
CA ASN A 133 12.34 2.27 -15.03
C ASN A 133 11.96 2.77 -13.64
N ILE A 134 10.79 2.41 -13.13
CA ILE A 134 10.27 2.94 -11.87
C ILE A 134 9.60 1.82 -11.10
N LEU A 135 9.99 1.68 -9.84
CA LEU A 135 9.39 0.74 -8.90
C LEU A 135 8.97 1.46 -7.63
N PHE A 136 7.85 1.03 -7.08
CA PHE A 136 7.35 1.44 -5.78
C PHE A 136 7.62 0.32 -4.78
N ASP A 137 8.74 0.43 -4.05
CA ASP A 137 9.13 -0.58 -3.07
C ASP A 137 8.17 -0.56 -1.87
N PRO A 138 7.43 -1.65 -1.61
CA PRO A 138 6.45 -1.69 -0.54
C PRO A 138 7.04 -1.92 0.84
N LEU A 139 8.36 -2.07 0.96
CA LEU A 139 9.00 -2.44 2.21
C LEU A 139 9.64 -1.25 2.93
N SER A 140 9.33 -1.10 4.21
CA SER A 140 9.90 -0.05 5.08
C SER A 140 11.43 -0.03 5.10
N PHE A 141 12.08 -1.14 4.78
CA PHE A 141 13.54 -1.24 4.77
C PHE A 141 14.12 -1.37 3.36
N GLY A 142 13.29 -1.22 2.33
CA GLY A 142 13.67 -1.43 0.95
C GLY A 142 14.01 -2.89 0.64
N GLN A 143 13.42 -3.45 -0.39
CA GLN A 143 13.75 -4.82 -0.80
C GLN A 143 14.88 -4.87 -1.81
N TYR A 144 15.00 -3.83 -2.66
CA TYR A 144 16.00 -3.75 -3.73
C TYR A 144 17.29 -3.08 -3.28
N LEU A 145 17.26 -2.28 -2.21
CA LEU A 145 18.42 -1.57 -1.66
C LEU A 145 19.08 -2.30 -0.49
N GLY A 146 18.84 -3.60 -0.35
CA GLY A 146 19.46 -4.41 0.68
C GLY A 146 18.86 -4.21 2.08
N GLY A 147 17.68 -3.64 2.17
CA GLY A 147 16.90 -3.51 3.40
C GLY A 147 16.67 -4.88 4.05
N ARG A 148 16.72 -4.95 5.39
CA ARG A 148 16.59 -6.19 6.13
C ARG A 148 15.47 -6.09 7.14
N HIS A 149 14.57 -7.06 7.11
CA HIS A 149 13.63 -7.25 8.22
C HIS A 149 14.30 -8.11 9.29
N TYR A 150 14.56 -7.54 10.49
CA TYR A 150 15.10 -8.31 11.61
C TYR A 150 14.00 -9.15 12.28
N LYS A 151 13.93 -10.43 11.97
CA LYS A 151 13.49 -11.40 12.96
C LYS A 151 14.70 -11.82 13.80
N ARG A 152 14.54 -11.90 15.11
CA ARG A 152 15.57 -12.00 16.16
C ARG A 152 16.67 -13.05 15.91
N PHE A 153 16.50 -13.98 14.96
CA PHE A 153 17.42 -15.07 14.65
C PHE A 153 17.52 -15.41 13.16
N SER A 154 16.95 -14.66 12.25
CA SER A 154 17.10 -14.91 10.82
C SER A 154 17.55 -13.65 10.09
N ARG A 155 18.66 -13.75 9.40
CA ARG A 155 19.03 -12.80 8.36
C ARG A 155 18.17 -13.14 7.15
N GLY A 156 17.20 -12.32 6.81
CA GLY A 156 16.34 -12.55 5.65
C GLY A 156 15.39 -11.40 5.41
N TYR A 157 15.13 -11.21 4.16
CA TYR A 157 14.08 -10.34 3.71
C TYR A 157 12.78 -11.07 4.00
N MET A 158 11.82 -10.49 4.45
CA MET A 158 10.41 -10.74 4.52
C MET A 158 9.89 -12.20 4.65
N ASP A 159 8.65 -12.27 4.97
CA ASP A 159 7.85 -13.47 4.98
C ASP A 159 7.78 -14.10 3.58
N ARG A 160 7.85 -15.45 3.49
CA ARG A 160 7.70 -16.20 2.22
C ARG A 160 6.37 -15.95 1.51
N GLU A 161 5.39 -15.47 2.23
CA GLU A 161 4.08 -15.10 1.68
C GLU A 161 4.06 -13.73 0.99
N HIS A 162 5.16 -12.98 1.08
CA HIS A 162 5.25 -11.67 0.50
C HIS A 162 5.30 -11.75 -1.04
N LYS A 163 4.54 -10.88 -1.72
CA LYS A 163 4.48 -10.83 -3.19
C LYS A 163 5.86 -10.80 -3.85
N THR A 164 6.78 -10.09 -3.22
CA THR A 164 8.12 -9.81 -3.74
C THR A 164 9.20 -10.71 -3.18
N TYR A 165 8.89 -11.66 -2.30
CA TYR A 165 9.87 -12.47 -1.60
C TYR A 165 10.88 -13.15 -2.53
N ASN A 166 10.42 -13.73 -3.62
CA ASN A 166 11.27 -14.46 -4.56
C ASN A 166 12.16 -13.54 -5.42
N HIS A 167 11.85 -12.25 -5.47
CA HIS A 167 12.57 -11.26 -6.27
C HIS A 167 13.59 -10.45 -5.47
N MET A 168 13.54 -10.53 -4.15
CA MET A 168 14.36 -9.73 -3.23
C MET A 168 15.84 -10.06 -3.25
N ILE A 169 16.23 -11.17 -3.83
CA ILE A 169 17.57 -11.72 -3.70
C ILE A 169 18.34 -11.62 -5.01
N ASP A 170 17.75 -11.12 -6.04
CA ASP A 170 18.48 -10.89 -7.28
C ASP A 170 19.35 -9.64 -7.13
N LYS A 171 20.57 -9.89 -6.61
CA LYS A 171 21.60 -8.86 -6.43
C LYS A 171 21.99 -8.16 -7.73
N THR A 172 21.60 -8.68 -8.88
CA THR A 172 21.87 -8.04 -10.17
C THR A 172 20.95 -6.86 -10.43
N ILE A 173 19.85 -6.75 -9.69
CA ILE A 173 18.87 -5.67 -9.83
C ILE A 173 19.34 -4.42 -9.07
N ILE A 174 19.95 -4.62 -7.87
CA ILE A 174 20.39 -3.52 -7.00
C ILE A 174 21.23 -2.45 -7.75
N PRO A 175 22.24 -2.79 -8.55
CA PRO A 175 23.04 -1.80 -9.26
C PRO A 175 22.27 -0.96 -10.30
N LYS A 176 21.05 -1.31 -10.62
CA LYS A 176 20.22 -0.54 -11.57
C LYS A 176 19.46 0.61 -10.91
N TYR A 177 19.41 0.61 -9.58
CA TYR A 177 18.62 1.56 -8.80
C TYR A 177 19.47 2.37 -7.81
N GLU A 178 20.76 2.10 -7.73
CA GLU A 178 21.75 2.95 -7.07
C GLU A 178 22.18 4.08 -8.00
#